data_4c3499ae1ae2f303a78dd48bb9c83d24
#
_entry.id   4c3499ae1ae2f303a78dd48bb9c83d24
#
_cell.length_a   1.000
_cell.length_b   1.000
_cell.length_c   1.000
_cell.angle_alpha   90.00
_cell.angle_beta   90.00
_cell.angle_gamma   90.00
#
_symmetry.space_group_name_H-M   'P 1'
#
loop_
_entity.id
_entity.type
_entity.pdbx_description
1 polymer ?
#
loop_
_entity_poly.entity_id
_entity_poly.type
_entity_poly.pdbx_seq_one_letter_code
_entity_poly.pdbx_strand_id
1 'polypeptide(L)'
;TENTNARDMIISDNTVLNIFKNNGYKSYFLAEMPYLLLNKPVLGYDVCNFTNSDVGYIGTGLGTYYDILTPLNTYTKEVISQPKFFFIEIFNPGHVHGREAQSLGVDGERALWQQTLANANKTLVQTLDIIKQNDPNALVVIMADHGGFVGMEYTLQTYTKTQDRDLIYSIFSSNLSIHWPQGDIPPYDINFKSAVNVFRILVS
;
A
#
# COMPACT_ATOMS: atom_id res chain seq x y z
N THR A 1 14.32 -3.19 -17.96
CA THR A 1 13.81 -4.57 -17.88
C THR A 1 12.28 -4.56 -17.78
N GLU A 2 11.59 -5.66 -18.11
CA GLU A 2 10.11 -5.74 -18.06
C GLU A 2 9.56 -5.36 -16.67
N ASN A 3 10.21 -5.79 -15.59
CA ASN A 3 9.81 -5.44 -14.22
C ASN A 3 9.88 -3.95 -13.92
N THR A 4 10.83 -3.24 -14.52
CA THR A 4 10.99 -1.80 -14.35
C THR A 4 9.87 -1.05 -15.06
N ASN A 5 9.52 -1.48 -16.26
CA ASN A 5 8.42 -0.91 -17.03
C ASN A 5 7.06 -1.13 -16.35
N ALA A 6 6.85 -2.29 -15.70
CA ALA A 6 5.63 -2.55 -14.95
C ALA A 6 5.43 -1.59 -13.77
N ARG A 7 6.48 -1.29 -13.01
CA ARG A 7 6.42 -0.32 -11.91
C ARG A 7 6.14 1.09 -12.42
N ASP A 8 6.81 1.52 -13.49
CA ASP A 8 6.56 2.82 -14.11
C ASP A 8 5.11 2.94 -14.56
N MET A 9 4.54 1.88 -15.16
CA MET A 9 3.14 1.83 -15.58
C MET A 9 2.17 1.92 -14.40
N ILE A 10 2.44 1.23 -13.29
CA ILE A 10 1.58 1.26 -12.09
C ILE A 10 1.45 2.69 -11.55
N ILE A 11 2.52 3.46 -11.58
CA ILE A 11 2.52 4.82 -11.04
C ILE A 11 2.03 5.87 -12.05
N SER A 12 2.29 5.66 -13.35
CA SER A 12 1.99 6.67 -14.37
C SER A 12 0.63 6.48 -15.04
N ASP A 13 0.24 5.25 -15.31
CA ASP A 13 -0.90 4.93 -16.16
C ASP A 13 -1.46 3.53 -15.85
N ASN A 14 -2.24 3.40 -14.79
CA ASN A 14 -2.91 2.14 -14.48
C ASN A 14 -4.43 2.24 -14.62
N THR A 15 -5.06 1.10 -14.87
CA THR A 15 -6.50 1.01 -15.13
C THR A 15 -7.35 1.58 -14.01
N VAL A 16 -7.01 1.33 -12.74
CA VAL A 16 -7.77 1.81 -11.59
C VAL A 16 -7.72 3.32 -11.51
N LEU A 17 -6.52 3.90 -11.61
CA LEU A 17 -6.33 5.35 -11.63
C LEU A 17 -7.14 6.00 -12.77
N ASN A 18 -7.07 5.42 -13.97
CA ASN A 18 -7.78 5.93 -15.13
C ASN A 18 -9.31 5.86 -14.96
N ILE A 19 -9.85 4.82 -14.34
CA ILE A 19 -11.28 4.74 -14.03
C ILE A 19 -11.68 5.90 -13.13
N PHE A 20 -10.98 6.16 -12.04
CA PHE A 20 -11.30 7.28 -11.16
C PHE A 20 -11.15 8.63 -11.86
N LYS A 21 -10.08 8.86 -12.58
CA LYS A 21 -9.87 10.12 -13.32
C LYS A 21 -10.93 10.37 -14.39
N ASN A 22 -11.30 9.34 -15.15
CA ASN A 22 -12.35 9.44 -16.17
C ASN A 22 -13.74 9.68 -15.58
N ASN A 23 -13.94 9.37 -14.30
CA ASN A 23 -15.15 9.69 -13.54
C ASN A 23 -15.04 11.01 -12.75
N GLY A 24 -14.05 11.85 -13.05
CA GLY A 24 -13.91 13.19 -12.52
C GLY A 24 -13.27 13.29 -11.14
N TYR A 25 -12.68 12.22 -10.62
CA TYR A 25 -11.98 12.25 -9.34
C TYR A 25 -10.65 12.99 -9.46
N LYS A 26 -10.33 13.80 -8.45
CA LYS A 26 -8.98 14.29 -8.20
C LYS A 26 -8.20 13.22 -7.46
N SER A 27 -7.04 12.87 -7.96
CA SER A 27 -6.24 11.72 -7.49
C SER A 27 -5.02 12.15 -6.70
N TYR A 28 -4.79 11.46 -5.57
CA TYR A 28 -3.71 11.74 -4.63
C TYR A 28 -2.88 10.48 -4.39
N PHE A 29 -1.56 10.59 -4.47
CA PHE A 29 -0.61 9.54 -4.14
C PHE A 29 0.21 9.98 -2.92
N LEU A 30 -0.01 9.33 -1.78
CA LEU A 30 0.71 9.61 -0.54
C LEU A 30 1.48 8.36 -0.14
N ALA A 31 2.80 8.41 -0.18
CA ALA A 31 3.64 7.27 0.15
C ALA A 31 4.70 7.63 1.20
N GLU A 32 4.88 6.72 2.17
CA GLU A 32 5.97 6.83 3.14
C GLU A 32 7.34 6.62 2.49
N MET A 33 7.40 5.75 1.46
CA MET A 33 8.66 5.43 0.79
C MET A 33 8.48 5.31 -0.72
N PRO A 34 9.26 6.05 -1.53
CA PRO A 34 9.08 6.08 -2.97
C PRO A 34 9.71 4.89 -3.70
N TYR A 35 9.71 3.69 -3.11
CA TYR A 35 10.38 2.53 -3.68
C TYR A 35 9.75 2.03 -5.00
N LEU A 36 8.51 2.40 -5.27
CA LEU A 36 7.84 2.12 -6.54
C LEU A 36 8.39 2.95 -7.71
N LEU A 37 9.08 4.06 -7.43
CA LEU A 37 9.58 5.02 -8.43
C LEU A 37 11.00 4.67 -8.91
N LEU A 38 11.23 3.51 -9.48
CA LEU A 38 12.58 3.05 -9.82
C LEU A 38 13.29 3.91 -10.87
N ASN A 39 12.59 4.38 -11.89
CA ASN A 39 13.16 5.15 -13.00
C ASN A 39 12.63 6.59 -13.03
N LYS A 40 12.13 7.10 -11.90
CA LYS A 40 11.48 8.41 -11.84
C LYS A 40 10.43 8.59 -12.95
N PRO A 41 9.42 7.72 -13.03
CA PRO A 41 8.38 7.81 -14.04
C PRO A 41 7.59 9.10 -13.87
N VAL A 42 6.86 9.49 -14.89
CA VAL A 42 5.86 10.54 -14.75
C VAL A 42 4.79 10.05 -13.79
N LEU A 43 4.48 10.84 -12.76
CA LEU A 43 3.41 10.52 -11.82
C LEU A 43 2.06 10.74 -12.50
N GLY A 44 1.25 9.71 -12.58
CA GLY A 44 -0.09 9.78 -13.17
C GLY A 44 -1.13 10.42 -12.25
N TYR A 45 -0.82 10.58 -10.97
CA TYR A 45 -1.68 11.22 -9.98
C TYR A 45 -1.60 12.75 -10.08
N ASP A 46 -2.69 13.44 -9.70
CA ASP A 46 -2.76 14.91 -9.73
C ASP A 46 -1.92 15.53 -8.62
N VAL A 47 -1.81 14.85 -7.49
CA VAL A 47 -1.08 15.32 -6.29
C VAL A 47 -0.25 14.19 -5.70
N CYS A 48 0.96 14.51 -5.24
CA CYS A 48 1.84 13.60 -4.53
C CYS A 48 2.47 14.31 -3.32
N ASN A 49 2.81 13.59 -2.26
CA ASN A 49 3.48 14.18 -1.08
C ASN A 49 4.99 14.42 -1.28
N PHE A 50 5.54 14.02 -2.42
CA PHE A 50 6.91 14.32 -2.85
C PHE A 50 6.95 14.51 -4.37
N THR A 51 8.01 15.10 -4.88
CA THR A 51 8.27 15.21 -6.32
C THR A 51 9.42 14.31 -6.74
N ASN A 52 9.48 13.94 -8.01
CA ASN A 52 10.60 13.14 -8.52
C ASN A 52 11.95 13.85 -8.36
N SER A 53 11.98 15.18 -8.27
CA SER A 53 13.19 15.96 -8.02
C SER A 53 13.66 15.87 -6.57
N ASP A 54 12.74 15.69 -5.61
CA ASP A 54 13.05 15.59 -4.20
C ASP A 54 13.64 14.23 -3.85
N VAL A 55 13.38 13.24 -4.70
CA VAL A 55 13.85 11.87 -4.52
C VAL A 55 15.16 11.70 -5.27
N GLY A 56 16.22 11.35 -4.55
CA GLY A 56 17.54 11.04 -5.13
C GLY A 56 17.51 9.83 -6.06
N TYR A 57 18.64 9.23 -6.35
CA TYR A 57 18.66 7.98 -7.11
C TYR A 57 17.97 6.87 -6.32
N ILE A 58 16.89 6.33 -6.87
CA ILE A 58 16.00 5.39 -6.19
C ILE A 58 16.42 3.93 -6.44
N GLY A 59 17.62 3.62 -6.80
CA GLY A 59 18.04 2.27 -7.23
C GLY A 59 17.58 1.12 -6.32
N THR A 60 17.38 1.36 -5.02
CA THR A 60 16.74 0.43 -4.10
C THR A 60 15.40 0.93 -3.59
N GLY A 61 15.11 2.22 -3.75
CA GLY A 61 13.92 2.86 -3.20
C GLY A 61 13.87 2.92 -1.67
N LEU A 62 14.88 2.42 -1.00
CA LEU A 62 14.94 2.34 0.45
C LEU A 62 15.79 3.47 1.02
N GLY A 63 15.32 4.15 2.04
CA GLY A 63 16.16 5.05 2.81
C GLY A 63 15.53 6.37 3.26
N THR A 64 14.63 6.97 2.51
CA THR A 64 13.99 8.23 2.91
C THR A 64 12.51 8.02 3.16
N TYR A 65 12.08 8.29 4.39
CA TYR A 65 10.67 8.29 4.75
C TYR A 65 10.07 9.68 4.58
N TYR A 66 8.92 9.74 3.96
CA TYR A 66 8.13 10.95 3.75
C TYR A 66 6.92 10.96 4.68
N ASP A 67 6.56 12.13 5.15
CA ASP A 67 5.33 12.34 5.92
C ASP A 67 4.12 12.18 5.01
N ILE A 68 3.20 11.31 5.40
CA ILE A 68 1.91 11.11 4.73
C ILE A 68 0.75 11.74 5.51
N LEU A 69 0.91 11.97 6.81
CA LEU A 69 -0.18 12.40 7.69
C LEU A 69 -0.52 13.88 7.51
N THR A 70 0.49 14.75 7.44
CA THR A 70 0.27 16.19 7.22
C THR A 70 -0.39 16.47 5.88
N PRO A 71 0.10 15.94 4.74
CA PRO A 71 -0.57 16.13 3.46
C PRO A 71 -1.96 15.47 3.43
N LEU A 72 -2.16 14.31 4.04
CA LEU A 72 -3.49 13.69 4.14
C LEU A 72 -4.47 14.61 4.86
N ASN A 73 -4.09 15.13 6.03
CA ASN A 73 -4.94 16.06 6.78
C ASN A 73 -5.23 17.35 5.99
N THR A 74 -4.29 17.83 5.21
CA THR A 74 -4.47 19.01 4.36
C THR A 74 -5.43 18.73 3.21
N TYR A 75 -5.20 17.67 2.45
CA TYR A 75 -5.97 17.38 1.25
C TYR A 75 -7.37 16.82 1.54
N THR A 76 -7.57 16.12 2.66
CA THR A 76 -8.91 15.70 3.07
C THR A 76 -9.79 16.89 3.45
N LYS A 77 -9.24 17.96 4.02
CA LYS A 77 -9.95 19.20 4.35
C LYS A 77 -10.19 20.13 3.16
N GLU A 78 -9.45 19.95 2.07
CA GLU A 78 -9.60 20.79 0.89
C GLU A 78 -11.04 20.72 0.36
N VAL A 79 -11.71 21.86 0.25
CA VAL A 79 -13.05 21.96 -0.31
C VAL A 79 -12.97 22.11 -1.82
N ILE A 80 -13.29 21.06 -2.54
CA ILE A 80 -13.31 21.02 -4.01
C ILE A 80 -14.64 20.40 -4.49
N SER A 81 -15.03 20.68 -5.72
CA SER A 81 -16.23 20.10 -6.33
C SER A 81 -16.08 18.67 -6.79
N GLN A 82 -14.83 18.22 -6.98
CA GLN A 82 -14.51 16.88 -7.45
C GLN A 82 -14.48 15.88 -6.29
N PRO A 83 -14.95 14.65 -6.48
CA PRO A 83 -14.67 13.58 -5.53
C PRO A 83 -13.15 13.29 -5.50
N LYS A 84 -12.68 12.73 -4.40
CA LYS A 84 -11.25 12.48 -4.17
C LYS A 84 -10.95 10.99 -4.16
N PHE A 85 -9.87 10.61 -4.81
CA PHE A 85 -9.31 9.27 -4.75
C PHE A 85 -7.91 9.34 -4.14
N PHE A 86 -7.72 8.70 -3.00
CA PHE A 86 -6.42 8.60 -2.33
C PHE A 86 -5.86 7.20 -2.47
N PHE A 87 -4.62 7.10 -2.94
CA PHE A 87 -3.77 5.94 -2.74
C PHE A 87 -2.75 6.28 -1.68
N ILE A 88 -2.80 5.57 -0.54
CA ILE A 88 -1.93 5.82 0.60
C ILE A 88 -1.10 4.56 0.84
N GLU A 89 0.22 4.70 0.81
CA GLU A 89 1.15 3.62 1.08
C GLU A 89 1.78 3.82 2.46
N ILE A 90 1.58 2.84 3.33
CA ILE A 90 2.30 2.69 4.59
C ILE A 90 3.33 1.59 4.38
N PHE A 91 4.61 1.95 4.34
CA PHE A 91 5.67 1.03 3.95
C PHE A 91 5.91 -0.10 4.96
N ASN A 92 5.75 0.17 6.25
CA ASN A 92 5.88 -0.87 7.27
C ASN A 92 4.67 -1.83 7.24
N PRO A 93 4.87 -3.09 7.61
CA PRO A 93 6.04 -3.72 8.23
C PRO A 93 7.17 -4.06 7.26
N GLY A 94 6.97 -4.02 5.95
CA GLY A 94 7.96 -4.43 4.96
C GLY A 94 8.32 -5.92 5.06
N HIS A 95 9.36 -6.33 4.36
CA HIS A 95 9.87 -7.69 4.44
C HIS A 95 10.81 -7.84 5.64
N VAL A 96 10.71 -8.94 6.37
CA VAL A 96 11.68 -9.30 7.41
C VAL A 96 13.03 -9.60 6.78
N HIS A 97 13.02 -10.31 5.66
CA HIS A 97 14.18 -10.57 4.81
C HIS A 97 14.42 -9.44 3.80
N GLY A 98 15.64 -9.07 3.63
CA GLY A 98 16.08 -8.06 2.67
C GLY A 98 17.09 -7.09 3.26
N ARG A 99 17.20 -7.06 4.59
CA ARG A 99 18.14 -6.23 5.33
C ARG A 99 19.21 -7.04 6.05
N GLU A 100 18.93 -8.31 6.35
CA GLU A 100 19.83 -9.19 7.06
C GLU A 100 20.49 -10.18 6.10
N ALA A 101 21.80 -10.38 6.24
CA ALA A 101 22.56 -11.31 5.43
C ALA A 101 22.23 -12.78 5.76
N GLN A 102 21.67 -13.04 6.93
CA GLN A 102 21.32 -14.37 7.42
C GLN A 102 19.94 -14.32 8.09
N SER A 103 19.20 -15.42 8.02
CA SER A 103 17.95 -15.59 8.74
C SER A 103 18.18 -15.51 10.25
N LEU A 104 17.27 -14.82 10.93
CA LEU A 104 17.22 -14.77 12.40
C LEU A 104 16.52 -15.99 13.00
N GLY A 105 16.10 -16.93 12.16
CA GLY A 105 15.19 -18.01 12.52
C GLY A 105 13.75 -17.52 12.73
N VAL A 106 12.80 -18.43 12.73
CA VAL A 106 11.35 -18.14 12.75
C VAL A 106 10.97 -17.21 13.92
N ASP A 107 11.48 -17.48 15.12
CA ASP A 107 11.10 -16.70 16.30
C ASP A 107 11.69 -15.28 16.29
N GLY A 108 12.96 -15.14 15.88
CA GLY A 108 13.60 -13.83 15.73
C GLY A 108 12.92 -12.97 14.65
N GLU A 109 12.62 -13.57 13.53
CA GLU A 109 11.91 -12.91 12.43
C GLU A 109 10.48 -12.53 12.80
N ARG A 110 9.77 -13.41 13.51
CA ARG A 110 8.42 -13.10 14.01
C ARG A 110 8.44 -11.92 14.97
N ALA A 111 9.40 -11.87 15.90
CA ALA A 111 9.55 -10.77 16.84
C ALA A 111 9.83 -9.44 16.11
N LEU A 112 10.74 -9.45 15.14
CA LEU A 112 11.05 -8.27 14.33
C LEU A 112 9.84 -7.80 13.52
N TRP A 113 9.13 -8.73 12.88
CA TRP A 113 7.94 -8.43 12.10
C TRP A 113 6.81 -7.85 12.97
N GLN A 114 6.59 -8.40 14.16
CA GLN A 114 5.60 -7.87 15.11
C GLN A 114 5.93 -6.44 15.55
N GLN A 115 7.21 -6.14 15.75
CA GLN A 115 7.65 -4.79 16.10
C GLN A 115 7.38 -3.79 14.95
N THR A 116 7.72 -4.16 13.72
CA THR A 116 7.47 -3.29 12.55
C THR A 116 5.97 -3.17 12.25
N LEU A 117 5.20 -4.23 12.45
CA LEU A 117 3.73 -4.21 12.35
C LEU A 117 3.10 -3.27 13.38
N ALA A 118 3.62 -3.21 14.60
CA ALA A 118 3.15 -2.27 15.62
C ALA A 118 3.35 -0.80 15.17
N ASN A 119 4.45 -0.50 14.49
CA ASN A 119 4.68 0.82 13.91
C ASN A 119 3.69 1.11 12.76
N ALA A 120 3.48 0.15 11.86
CA ALA A 120 2.48 0.27 10.78
C ALA A 120 1.09 0.55 11.34
N ASN A 121 0.68 -0.21 12.36
CA ASN A 121 -0.62 -0.02 13.02
C ASN A 121 -0.76 1.37 13.65
N LYS A 122 0.31 1.92 14.21
CA LYS A 122 0.30 3.29 14.74
C LYS A 122 0.03 4.32 13.64
N THR A 123 0.75 4.24 12.53
CA THR A 123 0.53 5.12 11.36
C THR A 123 -0.87 4.91 10.80
N LEU A 124 -1.33 3.67 10.69
CA LEU A 124 -2.67 3.34 10.19
C LEU A 124 -3.77 3.97 11.07
N VAL A 125 -3.68 3.85 12.39
CA VAL A 125 -4.66 4.46 13.32
C VAL A 125 -4.70 5.98 13.12
N GLN A 126 -3.55 6.65 13.05
CA GLN A 126 -3.48 8.08 12.80
C GLN A 126 -4.09 8.47 11.44
N THR A 127 -3.84 7.67 10.41
CA THR A 127 -4.44 7.84 9.08
C THR A 127 -5.96 7.74 9.14
N LEU A 128 -6.48 6.71 9.80
CA LEU A 128 -7.92 6.50 9.95
C LEU A 128 -8.60 7.59 10.79
N ASP A 129 -7.93 8.08 11.84
CA ASP A 129 -8.44 9.19 12.66
C ASP A 129 -8.58 10.48 11.84
N ILE A 130 -7.59 10.79 10.99
CA ILE A 130 -7.63 11.93 10.07
C ILE A 130 -8.81 11.79 9.09
N ILE A 131 -8.95 10.63 8.46
CA ILE A 131 -10.04 10.36 7.51
C ILE A 131 -11.39 10.50 8.21
N LYS A 132 -11.58 9.82 9.34
CA LYS A 132 -12.82 9.86 10.11
C LYS A 132 -13.20 11.27 10.55
N GLN A 133 -12.21 12.09 10.92
CA GLN A 133 -12.46 13.47 11.34
C GLN A 133 -12.85 14.38 10.16
N ASN A 134 -12.22 14.21 9.00
CA ASN A 134 -12.36 15.14 7.88
C ASN A 134 -13.40 14.68 6.83
N ASP A 135 -13.58 13.37 6.67
CA ASP A 135 -14.56 12.76 5.76
C ASP A 135 -15.11 11.45 6.36
N PRO A 136 -16.05 11.54 7.31
CA PRO A 136 -16.59 10.35 7.98
C PRO A 136 -17.39 9.43 7.04
N ASN A 137 -17.71 9.89 5.84
CA ASN A 137 -18.42 9.11 4.82
C ASN A 137 -17.49 8.51 3.76
N ALA A 138 -16.19 8.60 3.95
CA ALA A 138 -15.25 7.98 3.02
C ALA A 138 -15.39 6.46 2.99
N LEU A 139 -15.37 5.88 1.79
CA LEU A 139 -15.09 4.46 1.61
C LEU A 139 -13.60 4.24 1.85
N VAL A 140 -13.26 3.40 2.83
CA VAL A 140 -11.86 3.10 3.13
C VAL A 140 -11.58 1.62 2.91
N VAL A 141 -10.59 1.34 2.06
CA VAL A 141 -10.08 -0.01 1.81
C VAL A 141 -8.67 -0.12 2.37
N ILE A 142 -8.47 -1.03 3.31
CA ILE A 142 -7.17 -1.35 3.88
C ILE A 142 -6.78 -2.72 3.35
N MET A 143 -5.66 -2.79 2.64
CA MET A 143 -5.20 -4.06 2.08
C MET A 143 -3.68 -4.15 2.09
N ALA A 144 -3.18 -5.39 2.14
CA ALA A 144 -1.79 -5.71 1.94
C ALA A 144 -1.63 -6.57 0.68
N ASP A 145 -0.51 -6.45 0.00
CA ASP A 145 -0.17 -7.23 -1.18
C ASP A 145 0.23 -8.67 -0.83
N HIS A 146 0.92 -8.85 0.31
CA HIS A 146 1.38 -10.14 0.81
C HIS A 146 1.64 -10.11 2.33
N GLY A 147 2.12 -11.24 2.88
CA GLY A 147 2.47 -11.37 4.29
C GLY A 147 3.93 -11.01 4.60
N GLY A 148 4.39 -11.36 5.81
CA GLY A 148 5.66 -10.90 6.37
C GLY A 148 6.90 -11.69 5.97
N PHE A 149 6.77 -12.80 5.24
CA PHE A 149 7.89 -13.69 4.83
C PHE A 149 8.66 -14.31 6.01
N VAL A 150 8.03 -14.44 7.16
CA VAL A 150 8.64 -15.07 8.34
C VAL A 150 8.91 -16.54 8.08
N GLY A 151 10.12 -16.99 8.38
CA GLY A 151 10.54 -18.38 8.20
C GLY A 151 11.24 -18.66 6.88
N MET A 152 11.48 -17.66 6.04
CA MET A 152 12.33 -17.83 4.87
C MET A 152 13.81 -17.88 5.26
N GLU A 153 14.56 -18.80 4.69
CA GLU A 153 16.00 -18.90 4.94
C GLU A 153 16.82 -17.86 4.15
N TYR A 154 16.34 -17.51 2.95
CA TYR A 154 16.98 -16.52 2.06
C TYR A 154 15.97 -16.00 1.02
N THR A 155 16.19 -14.79 0.54
CA THR A 155 15.26 -14.08 -0.34
C THR A 155 14.89 -14.86 -1.63
N LEU A 156 15.84 -15.57 -2.23
CA LEU A 156 15.58 -16.34 -3.45
C LEU A 156 14.73 -17.60 -3.23
N GLN A 157 14.45 -17.97 -1.98
CA GLN A 157 13.59 -19.11 -1.66
C GLN A 157 12.17 -18.92 -2.19
N THR A 158 11.72 -17.69 -2.46
CA THR A 158 10.44 -17.39 -3.10
C THR A 158 10.27 -18.03 -4.49
N TYR A 159 11.37 -18.34 -5.17
CA TYR A 159 11.35 -19.04 -6.46
C TYR A 159 11.30 -20.57 -6.32
N THR A 160 11.33 -21.09 -5.10
CA THR A 160 11.33 -22.53 -4.83
C THR A 160 9.96 -22.95 -4.33
N LYS A 161 9.38 -24.00 -4.94
CA LYS A 161 8.13 -24.57 -4.45
C LYS A 161 8.36 -25.21 -3.07
N THR A 162 7.52 -24.86 -2.11
CA THR A 162 7.52 -25.42 -0.76
C THR A 162 6.22 -26.12 -0.46
N GLN A 163 6.27 -27.13 0.43
CA GLN A 163 5.11 -27.79 1.03
C GLN A 163 4.89 -27.32 2.48
N ASP A 164 5.78 -26.49 3.00
CA ASP A 164 5.65 -25.90 4.33
C ASP A 164 4.47 -24.93 4.35
N ARG A 165 3.40 -25.32 5.04
CA ARG A 165 2.16 -24.54 5.11
C ARG A 165 2.34 -23.25 5.89
N ASP A 166 3.15 -23.25 6.94
CA ASP A 166 3.37 -22.06 7.77
C ASP A 166 4.14 -21.00 6.97
N LEU A 167 5.14 -21.43 6.20
CA LEU A 167 5.85 -20.55 5.28
C LEU A 167 4.92 -20.02 4.17
N ILE A 168 4.08 -20.87 3.58
CA ILE A 168 3.09 -20.47 2.58
C ILE A 168 2.14 -19.41 3.17
N TYR A 169 1.61 -19.63 4.36
CA TYR A 169 0.75 -18.65 5.03
C TYR A 169 1.50 -17.36 5.34
N SER A 170 2.74 -17.45 5.80
CA SER A 170 3.56 -16.26 6.08
C SER A 170 3.80 -15.39 4.86
N ILE A 171 3.85 -15.98 3.66
CA ILE A 171 4.07 -15.26 2.40
C ILE A 171 2.75 -14.71 1.84
N PHE A 172 1.71 -15.55 1.77
CA PHE A 172 0.50 -15.24 0.99
C PHE A 172 -0.67 -14.74 1.82
N SER A 173 -0.60 -14.75 3.16
CA SER A 173 -1.63 -14.14 3.98
C SER A 173 -1.55 -12.62 3.88
N SER A 174 -2.62 -12.01 3.45
CA SER A 174 -2.74 -10.55 3.37
C SER A 174 -4.00 -10.06 4.07
N ASN A 175 -3.97 -8.83 4.56
CA ASN A 175 -5.14 -8.18 5.12
C ASN A 175 -6.02 -7.60 4.01
N LEU A 176 -7.34 -7.72 4.18
CA LEU A 176 -8.32 -6.95 3.44
C LEU A 176 -9.43 -6.55 4.42
N SER A 177 -9.61 -5.26 4.60
CA SER A 177 -10.67 -4.68 5.44
C SER A 177 -11.31 -3.53 4.70
N ILE A 178 -12.63 -3.43 4.73
CA ILE A 178 -13.38 -2.38 4.06
C ILE A 178 -14.28 -1.69 5.09
N HIS A 179 -14.17 -0.38 5.18
CA HIS A 179 -15.10 0.47 5.90
C HIS A 179 -16.05 1.12 4.90
N TRP A 180 -17.32 0.75 5.01
CA TRP A 180 -18.37 1.30 4.17
C TRP A 180 -18.91 2.63 4.73
N PRO A 181 -19.22 3.60 3.86
CA PRO A 181 -19.83 4.86 4.28
C PRO A 181 -21.08 4.61 5.13
N GLN A 182 -21.20 5.33 6.25
CA GLN A 182 -22.34 5.26 7.18
C GLN A 182 -22.59 3.85 7.77
N GLY A 183 -21.70 2.89 7.54
CA GLY A 183 -21.89 1.50 7.95
C GLY A 183 -22.85 0.69 7.08
N ASP A 184 -23.30 1.25 5.96
CA ASP A 184 -24.21 0.59 5.03
C ASP A 184 -23.45 -0.42 4.17
N ILE A 185 -23.41 -1.67 4.61
CA ILE A 185 -22.74 -2.77 3.94
C ILE A 185 -23.56 -3.21 2.73
N PRO A 186 -23.04 -3.09 1.49
CA PRO A 186 -23.78 -3.50 0.31
C PRO A 186 -23.88 -5.02 0.20
N PRO A 187 -24.93 -5.58 -0.43
CA PRO A 187 -25.09 -7.03 -0.57
C PRO A 187 -23.94 -7.74 -1.27
N TYR A 188 -23.19 -7.05 -2.11
CA TYR A 188 -22.04 -7.62 -2.82
C TYR A 188 -20.76 -7.67 -1.98
N ASP A 189 -20.74 -7.14 -0.75
CA ASP A 189 -19.58 -7.20 0.15
C ASP A 189 -19.08 -8.64 0.35
N ILE A 190 -19.99 -9.59 0.41
CA ILE A 190 -19.67 -11.03 0.50
C ILE A 190 -18.80 -11.56 -0.65
N ASN A 191 -18.71 -10.84 -1.77
CA ASN A 191 -17.90 -11.22 -2.91
C ASN A 191 -16.42 -10.86 -2.77
N PHE A 192 -16.05 -10.01 -1.81
CA PHE A 192 -14.66 -9.69 -1.53
C PHE A 192 -13.98 -10.87 -0.81
N LYS A 193 -13.22 -11.65 -1.56
CA LYS A 193 -12.51 -12.84 -1.05
C LYS A 193 -11.01 -12.61 -0.91
N SER A 194 -10.47 -11.63 -1.65
CA SER A 194 -9.05 -11.28 -1.64
C SER A 194 -8.84 -9.88 -2.23
N ALA A 195 -7.66 -9.31 -2.02
CA ALA A 195 -7.26 -8.02 -2.60
C ALA A 195 -7.30 -8.01 -4.14
N VAL A 196 -7.14 -9.16 -4.79
CA VAL A 196 -7.10 -9.27 -6.26
C VAL A 196 -8.38 -8.77 -6.96
N ASN A 197 -9.54 -8.95 -6.33
CA ASN A 197 -10.83 -8.60 -6.94
C ASN A 197 -11.42 -7.27 -6.45
N VAL A 198 -10.74 -6.57 -5.54
CA VAL A 198 -11.29 -5.39 -4.87
C VAL A 198 -11.81 -4.36 -5.88
N PHE A 199 -10.94 -3.84 -6.71
CA PHE A 199 -11.35 -2.78 -7.66
C PHE A 199 -12.32 -3.29 -8.73
N ARG A 200 -12.19 -4.54 -9.16
CA ARG A 200 -13.14 -5.13 -10.11
C ARG A 200 -14.57 -5.13 -9.56
N ILE A 201 -14.73 -5.42 -8.26
CA ILE A 201 -16.04 -5.44 -7.60
C ILE A 201 -16.53 -4.04 -7.29
N LEU A 202 -15.64 -3.13 -6.87
CA LEU A 202 -16.01 -1.75 -6.51
C LEU A 202 -16.46 -0.91 -7.71
N VAL A 203 -15.95 -1.20 -8.92
CA VAL A 203 -16.20 -0.39 -10.12
C VAL A 203 -17.06 -1.09 -11.18
N SER A 204 -17.62 -2.27 -10.87
CA SER A 204 -18.55 -3.01 -11.74
C SER A 204 -20.02 -2.53 -11.54
#